data_9ce77204d4e1069adf49307a1042fc9c
#
_entry.id   9ce77204d4e1069adf49307a1042fc9c
#
_cell.length_a   1.000
_cell.length_b   1.000
_cell.length_c   1.000
_cell.angle_alpha   90.00
_cell.angle_beta   90.00
_cell.angle_gamma   90.00
#
_symmetry.space_group_name_H-M   'P 1'
#
loop_
_entity.id
_entity.type
_entity.pdbx_description
1 polymer ?
#
loop_
_entity_poly.entity_id
_entity_poly.type
_entity_poly.pdbx_seq_one_letter_code
_entity_poly.pdbx_strand_id
1 'polypeptide(L)'
;MTTHNMLIAPDFSPERFAGWHMLNTLIQKRANINMHLNMPAAHAEQEDIIAQGDIQVIYANPFDAAALIREQGYRAVARPIGKSDEMVIAAASNGEIGSLEHVATGMTVAMANNRDVKLIGLRLLE
;
A
#
# COMPACT_ATOMS: atom_id res chain seq x y z
N MET A 1 -3.65 21.71 -21.61
CA MET A 1 -4.26 21.20 -20.37
C MET A 1 -3.18 20.50 -19.57
N THR A 2 -3.06 20.81 -18.31
CA THR A 2 -2.06 20.18 -17.42
C THR A 2 -2.43 18.71 -17.18
N THR A 3 -1.46 17.83 -17.29
CA THR A 3 -1.62 16.42 -16.91
C THR A 3 -1.23 16.26 -15.45
N HIS A 4 -2.11 15.64 -14.67
CA HIS A 4 -1.83 15.26 -13.30
C HIS A 4 -1.32 13.83 -13.23
N ASN A 5 -0.48 13.51 -12.27
CA ASN A 5 0.03 12.16 -12.04
C ASN A 5 -0.61 11.55 -10.80
N MET A 6 -1.18 10.37 -10.97
CA MET A 6 -1.70 9.53 -9.89
C MET A 6 -0.82 8.30 -9.73
N LEU A 7 -0.44 7.99 -8.51
CA LEU A 7 0.33 6.81 -8.16
C LEU A 7 -0.51 5.86 -7.32
N ILE A 8 -0.48 4.58 -7.67
CA ILE A 8 -1.06 3.49 -6.87
C ILE A 8 0.10 2.71 -6.25
N ALA A 9 0.10 2.61 -4.93
CA ALA A 9 1.12 1.87 -4.20
C ALA A 9 1.20 0.39 -4.66
N PRO A 10 2.39 -0.24 -4.59
CA PRO A 10 2.61 -1.60 -5.10
C PRO A 10 2.04 -2.71 -4.21
N ASP A 11 1.17 -2.38 -3.26
CA ASP A 11 0.53 -3.32 -2.33
C ASP A 11 -0.64 -4.10 -2.97
N PHE A 12 -1.00 -3.78 -4.21
CA PHE A 12 -2.16 -4.34 -4.88
C PHE A 12 -1.76 -5.39 -5.92
N SER A 13 -2.50 -6.48 -5.96
CA SER A 13 -2.23 -7.55 -6.91
C SER A 13 -2.44 -7.12 -8.37
N PRO A 14 -1.70 -7.70 -9.34
CA PRO A 14 -1.83 -7.38 -10.75
C PRO A 14 -3.24 -7.55 -11.32
N GLU A 15 -4.06 -8.45 -10.74
CA GLU A 15 -5.44 -8.65 -11.17
C GLU A 15 -6.31 -7.39 -10.98
N ARG A 16 -5.89 -6.48 -10.12
CA ARG A 16 -6.60 -5.21 -9.86
C ARG A 16 -6.20 -4.08 -10.81
N PHE A 17 -5.20 -4.26 -11.65
CA PHE A 17 -4.72 -3.21 -12.56
C PHE A 17 -5.83 -2.69 -13.49
N ALA A 18 -6.65 -3.59 -14.04
CA ALA A 18 -7.77 -3.19 -14.88
C ALA A 18 -8.75 -2.25 -14.14
N GLY A 19 -9.04 -2.55 -12.86
CA GLY A 19 -9.89 -1.71 -12.02
C GLY A 19 -9.31 -0.31 -11.80
N TRP A 20 -8.00 -0.20 -11.57
CA TRP A 20 -7.32 1.08 -11.44
C TRP A 20 -7.36 1.92 -12.72
N HIS A 21 -7.16 1.30 -13.89
CA HIS A 21 -7.29 1.96 -15.17
C HIS A 21 -8.72 2.44 -15.43
N MET A 22 -9.73 1.64 -15.08
CA MET A 22 -11.14 2.04 -15.19
C MET A 22 -11.45 3.22 -14.26
N LEU A 23 -10.98 3.20 -13.01
CA LEU A 23 -11.16 4.29 -12.07
C LEU A 23 -10.49 5.56 -12.58
N ASN A 24 -9.25 5.47 -13.06
CA ASN A 24 -8.53 6.59 -13.64
C ASN A 24 -9.30 7.22 -14.82
N THR A 25 -9.82 6.39 -15.72
CA THR A 25 -10.67 6.84 -16.84
C THR A 25 -11.94 7.54 -16.35
N LEU A 26 -12.58 7.01 -15.31
CA LEU A 26 -13.79 7.60 -14.73
C LEU A 26 -13.50 8.96 -14.11
N ILE A 27 -12.39 9.08 -13.35
CA ILE A 27 -11.96 10.35 -12.74
C ILE A 27 -11.72 11.39 -13.84
N GLN A 28 -10.96 11.05 -14.88
CA GLN A 28 -10.69 11.95 -16.00
C GLN A 28 -11.96 12.47 -16.64
N LYS A 29 -12.92 11.57 -16.92
CA LYS A 29 -14.20 11.95 -17.52
C LYS A 29 -15.07 12.81 -16.60
N ARG A 30 -15.13 12.48 -15.31
CA ARG A 30 -15.98 13.18 -14.35
C ARG A 30 -15.44 14.55 -13.95
N ALA A 31 -14.14 14.65 -13.78
CA ALA A 31 -13.46 15.87 -13.38
C ALA A 31 -13.01 16.74 -14.59
N ASN A 32 -13.11 16.23 -15.80
CA ASN A 32 -12.61 16.87 -17.03
C ASN A 32 -11.13 17.28 -16.92
N ILE A 33 -10.30 16.35 -16.46
CA ILE A 33 -8.85 16.51 -16.29
C ILE A 33 -8.10 15.44 -17.06
N ASN A 34 -6.83 15.70 -17.37
CA ASN A 34 -5.91 14.65 -17.81
C ASN A 34 -5.19 14.06 -16.59
N MET A 35 -5.15 12.75 -16.50
CA MET A 35 -4.47 12.06 -15.41
C MET A 35 -3.69 10.85 -15.93
N HIS A 36 -2.41 10.84 -15.66
CA HIS A 36 -1.52 9.72 -15.93
C HIS A 36 -1.44 8.81 -14.71
N LEU A 37 -1.59 7.51 -14.91
CA LEU A 37 -1.57 6.49 -13.86
C LEU A 37 -0.19 5.84 -13.78
N ASN A 38 0.43 5.90 -12.61
CA ASN A 38 1.69 5.26 -12.28
C ASN A 38 1.41 4.08 -11.33
N MET A 39 1.87 2.89 -11.70
CA MET A 39 1.74 1.69 -10.87
C MET A 39 3.11 1.04 -10.73
N PRO A 40 3.93 1.49 -9.77
CA PRO A 40 5.25 0.91 -9.53
C PRO A 40 5.14 -0.56 -9.12
N ALA A 41 6.13 -1.35 -9.48
CA ALA A 41 6.18 -2.78 -9.15
C ALA A 41 6.71 -3.06 -7.74
N ALA A 42 7.41 -2.09 -7.15
CA ALA A 42 8.04 -2.23 -5.83
C ALA A 42 8.04 -0.92 -5.06
N HIS A 43 8.15 -0.99 -3.73
CA HIS A 43 8.21 0.19 -2.87
C HIS A 43 9.41 1.10 -3.15
N ALA A 44 10.57 0.56 -3.52
CA ALA A 44 11.72 1.36 -3.90
C ALA A 44 11.44 2.21 -5.15
N GLU A 45 10.79 1.64 -6.16
CA GLU A 45 10.37 2.38 -7.36
C GLU A 45 9.34 3.46 -7.01
N GLN A 46 8.41 3.17 -6.10
CA GLN A 46 7.46 4.16 -5.59
C GLN A 46 8.17 5.35 -4.96
N GLU A 47 9.15 5.11 -4.09
CA GLU A 47 9.94 6.15 -3.43
C GLU A 47 10.69 7.02 -4.44
N ASP A 48 11.28 6.40 -5.47
CA ASP A 48 11.98 7.12 -6.55
C ASP A 48 11.02 8.02 -7.34
N ILE A 49 9.84 7.52 -7.68
CA ILE A 49 8.82 8.30 -8.41
C ILE A 49 8.33 9.47 -7.55
N ILE A 50 8.08 9.26 -6.26
CA ILE A 50 7.65 10.33 -5.35
C ILE A 50 8.75 11.37 -5.17
N ALA A 51 10.01 10.95 -5.06
CA ALA A 51 11.17 11.85 -4.91
C ALA A 51 11.36 12.79 -6.11
N GLN A 52 10.89 12.43 -7.31
CA GLN A 52 10.87 13.28 -8.49
C GLN A 52 9.91 14.49 -8.35
N GLY A 53 8.98 14.44 -7.39
CA GLY A 53 8.15 15.57 -6.99
C GLY A 53 6.96 15.90 -7.90
N ASP A 54 6.66 15.06 -8.89
CA ASP A 54 5.57 15.31 -9.85
C ASP A 54 4.37 14.34 -9.67
N ILE A 55 4.03 14.02 -8.42
CA ILE A 55 2.85 13.19 -8.11
C ILE A 55 1.85 14.02 -7.29
N GLN A 56 0.66 14.23 -7.85
CA GLN A 56 -0.38 15.01 -7.22
C GLN A 56 -1.34 14.17 -6.38
N VAL A 57 -1.57 12.89 -6.74
CA VAL A 57 -2.49 11.99 -6.05
C VAL A 57 -1.80 10.66 -5.79
N ILE A 58 -1.89 10.16 -4.56
CA ILE A 58 -1.34 8.85 -4.19
C ILE A 58 -2.44 8.04 -3.49
N TYR A 59 -2.63 6.80 -3.95
CA TYR A 59 -3.39 5.80 -3.23
C TYR A 59 -2.42 4.85 -2.53
N ALA A 60 -2.39 4.88 -1.22
CA ALA A 60 -1.44 4.15 -0.40
C ALA A 60 -2.13 3.49 0.80
N ASN A 61 -1.46 2.51 1.42
CA ASN A 61 -1.88 1.97 2.70
C ASN A 61 -1.81 3.05 3.80
N PRO A 62 -2.50 2.86 4.96
CA PRO A 62 -2.57 3.87 6.01
C PRO A 62 -1.20 4.29 6.59
N PHE A 63 -0.24 3.38 6.67
CA PHE A 63 1.08 3.68 7.23
C PHE A 63 1.91 4.55 6.29
N ASP A 64 1.92 4.22 4.99
CA ASP A 64 2.59 5.03 3.97
C ASP A 64 1.90 6.38 3.80
N ALA A 65 0.56 6.41 3.82
CA ALA A 65 -0.20 7.65 3.80
C ALA A 65 0.14 8.56 4.99
N ALA A 66 0.27 8.01 6.20
CA ALA A 66 0.67 8.77 7.37
C ALA A 66 2.08 9.37 7.23
N ALA A 67 3.03 8.62 6.67
CA ALA A 67 4.38 9.11 6.39
C ALA A 67 4.37 10.23 5.33
N LEU A 68 3.65 10.02 4.22
CA LEU A 68 3.50 11.03 3.16
C LEU A 68 2.89 12.35 3.67
N ILE A 69 1.91 12.26 4.58
CA ILE A 69 1.29 13.44 5.20
C ILE A 69 2.30 14.18 6.08
N ARG A 70 3.05 13.48 6.92
CA ARG A 70 4.01 14.11 7.84
C ARG A 70 5.25 14.65 7.15
N GLU A 71 5.78 13.94 6.17
CA GLU A 71 7.11 14.17 5.61
C GLU A 71 7.09 14.89 4.26
N GLN A 72 6.03 14.70 3.48
CA GLN A 72 5.93 15.17 2.10
C GLN A 72 4.83 16.22 1.88
N GLY A 73 4.09 16.59 2.94
CA GLY A 73 3.06 17.61 2.86
C GLY A 73 1.76 17.19 2.16
N TYR A 74 1.55 15.90 1.92
CA TYR A 74 0.28 15.40 1.41
C TYR A 74 -0.84 15.56 2.43
N ARG A 75 -2.08 15.47 1.99
CA ARG A 75 -3.25 15.44 2.86
C ARG A 75 -4.20 14.31 2.46
N ALA A 76 -4.82 13.67 3.44
CA ALA A 76 -5.87 12.68 3.18
C ALA A 76 -7.12 13.38 2.64
N VAL A 77 -7.62 12.92 1.49
CA VAL A 77 -8.82 13.48 0.85
C VAL A 77 -9.96 12.47 0.73
N ALA A 78 -9.64 11.17 0.72
CA ALA A 78 -10.63 10.10 0.61
C ALA A 78 -10.10 8.79 1.20
N ARG A 79 -11.00 7.89 1.55
CA ARG A 79 -10.70 6.51 1.93
C ARG A 79 -11.84 5.59 1.49
N PRO A 80 -11.59 4.29 1.25
CA PRO A 80 -12.66 3.31 1.09
C PRO A 80 -13.56 3.24 2.32
N ILE A 81 -14.85 3.02 2.10
CA ILE A 81 -15.82 2.80 3.18
C ILE A 81 -16.16 1.31 3.24
N GLY A 82 -16.24 0.75 4.45
CA GLY A 82 -16.59 -0.65 4.67
C GLY A 82 -15.54 -1.64 4.17
N LYS A 83 -14.30 -1.20 4.00
CA LYS A 83 -13.13 -2.02 3.67
C LYS A 83 -12.07 -1.86 4.74
N SER A 84 -11.50 -2.98 5.17
CA SER A 84 -10.32 -3.06 6.04
C SER A 84 -9.32 -4.01 5.42
N ASP A 85 -8.04 -3.76 5.66
CA ASP A 85 -6.98 -4.70 5.37
C ASP A 85 -6.79 -5.62 6.58
N GLU A 86 -6.49 -6.88 6.30
CA GLU A 86 -6.23 -7.88 7.33
C GLU A 86 -4.77 -8.33 7.23
N MET A 87 -4.11 -8.40 8.38
CA MET A 87 -2.78 -8.99 8.52
C MET A 87 -2.92 -10.31 9.25
N VAL A 88 -2.27 -11.35 8.72
CA VAL A 88 -2.37 -12.69 9.25
C VAL A 88 -0.97 -13.22 9.54
N ILE A 89 -0.79 -13.78 10.73
CA ILE A 89 0.36 -14.63 11.04
C ILE A 89 -0.05 -16.08 10.75
N ALA A 90 0.65 -16.74 9.85
CA ALA A 90 0.35 -18.09 9.44
C ALA A 90 1.53 -19.02 9.75
N ALA A 91 1.22 -20.25 10.12
CA ALA A 91 2.16 -21.33 10.29
C ALA A 91 1.76 -22.54 9.44
N ALA A 92 2.69 -23.43 9.18
CA ALA A 92 2.39 -24.67 8.47
C ALA A 92 1.37 -25.51 9.26
N SER A 93 0.33 -25.99 8.60
CA SER A 93 -0.74 -26.78 9.24
C SER A 93 -0.28 -28.09 9.85
N ASN A 94 0.85 -28.64 9.36
CA ASN A 94 1.50 -29.86 9.85
C ASN A 94 2.73 -29.56 10.75
N GLY A 95 2.93 -28.30 11.14
CA GLY A 95 4.03 -27.87 11.99
C GLY A 95 3.67 -27.92 13.49
N GLU A 96 4.64 -27.62 14.33
CA GLU A 96 4.50 -27.64 15.79
C GLU A 96 3.87 -26.35 16.35
N ILE A 97 3.75 -25.29 15.51
CA ILE A 97 3.22 -23.99 15.92
C ILE A 97 1.72 -23.97 15.66
N GLY A 98 0.92 -24.13 16.70
CA GLY A 98 -0.54 -24.09 16.65
C GLY A 98 -1.17 -22.81 17.19
N SER A 99 -0.38 -21.95 17.87
CA SER A 99 -0.83 -20.66 18.41
C SER A 99 0.34 -19.70 18.55
N LEU A 100 0.08 -18.42 18.82
CA LEU A 100 1.14 -17.43 19.10
C LEU A 100 1.98 -17.77 20.33
N GLU A 101 1.41 -18.47 21.29
CA GLU A 101 2.11 -18.91 22.51
C GLU A 101 3.24 -19.92 22.24
N HIS A 102 3.20 -20.59 21.08
CA HIS A 102 4.26 -21.49 20.65
C HIS A 102 5.40 -20.76 19.95
N VAL A 103 5.27 -19.48 19.68
CA VAL A 103 6.34 -18.66 19.07
C VAL A 103 7.35 -18.29 20.14
N ALA A 104 8.60 -18.71 19.95
CA ALA A 104 9.68 -18.51 20.92
C ALA A 104 10.82 -17.68 20.34
N THR A 105 11.64 -17.14 21.23
CA THR A 105 12.86 -16.41 20.85
C THR A 105 13.77 -17.28 19.98
N GLY A 106 14.28 -16.71 18.91
CA GLY A 106 15.16 -17.39 17.95
C GLY A 106 14.45 -18.05 16.77
N MET A 107 13.11 -18.02 16.74
CA MET A 107 12.36 -18.45 15.56
C MET A 107 12.46 -17.42 14.44
N THR A 108 12.42 -17.91 13.20
CA THR A 108 12.43 -17.07 12.00
C THR A 108 11.01 -16.82 11.51
N VAL A 109 10.65 -15.57 11.33
CA VAL A 109 9.38 -15.15 10.75
C VAL A 109 9.63 -14.53 9.37
N ALA A 110 9.02 -15.11 8.34
CA ALA A 110 9.02 -14.52 7.01
C ALA A 110 7.89 -13.51 6.88
N MET A 111 8.15 -12.36 6.31
CA MET A 111 7.14 -11.32 6.08
C MET A 111 7.37 -10.60 4.75
N ALA A 112 6.30 -10.03 4.20
CA ALA A 112 6.41 -9.17 3.03
C ALA A 112 7.23 -7.91 3.38
N ASN A 113 8.01 -7.42 2.41
CA ASN A 113 8.87 -6.25 2.62
C ASN A 113 8.10 -4.94 2.42
N ASN A 114 7.06 -4.73 3.21
CA ASN A 114 6.34 -3.47 3.28
C ASN A 114 6.17 -3.02 4.73
N ARG A 115 6.00 -1.72 4.91
CA ARG A 115 6.03 -1.07 6.24
C ARG A 115 4.87 -1.52 7.13
N ASP A 116 3.68 -1.64 6.59
CA ASP A 116 2.48 -2.04 7.31
C ASP A 116 2.59 -3.47 7.85
N VAL A 117 3.02 -4.43 7.03
CA VAL A 117 3.25 -5.82 7.46
C VAL A 117 4.29 -5.89 8.58
N LYS A 118 5.39 -5.15 8.46
CA LYS A 118 6.43 -5.11 9.49
C LYS A 118 5.90 -4.55 10.81
N LEU A 119 5.24 -3.42 10.77
CA LEU A 119 4.75 -2.74 11.99
C LEU A 119 3.66 -3.53 12.68
N ILE A 120 2.67 -4.04 11.94
CA ILE A 120 1.59 -4.84 12.51
C ILE A 120 2.11 -6.21 12.97
N GLY A 121 2.96 -6.86 12.17
CA GLY A 121 3.54 -8.15 12.51
C GLY A 121 4.37 -8.09 13.80
N LEU A 122 5.23 -7.09 13.96
CA LEU A 122 6.00 -6.87 15.19
C LEU A 122 5.09 -6.63 16.39
N ARG A 123 4.04 -5.82 16.21
CA ARG A 123 3.09 -5.53 17.28
C ARG A 123 2.28 -6.75 17.74
N LEU A 124 2.00 -7.68 16.84
CA LEU A 124 1.30 -8.92 17.17
C LEU A 124 2.19 -9.93 17.88
N LEU A 125 3.51 -9.81 17.75
CA LEU A 125 4.51 -10.71 18.36
C LEU A 125 5.10 -10.16 19.69
N GLU A 126 4.78 -8.94 20.08
CA GLU A 126 5.11 -8.35 21.39
C GLU A 126 4.20 -8.93 22.49
#